data_1d03681451ec5511de921fae03e33800
#
_entry.id   1d03681451ec5511de921fae03e33800
#
_cell.length_a   1.000
_cell.length_b   1.000
_cell.length_c   1.000
_cell.angle_alpha   90.00
_cell.angle_beta   90.00
_cell.angle_gamma   90.00
#
_symmetry.space_group_name_H-M   'P 1'
#
loop_
_entity.id
_entity.type
_entity.pdbx_description
1 polymer ?
#
loop_
_entity_poly.entity_id
_entity_poly.type
_entity_poly.pdbx_seq_one_letter_code
_entity_poly.pdbx_strand_id
1 'polypeptide(L)'
;RLAANGSLLFSNGREETNFLRHEIDLSKSFKHIKLGFIDIQETNHKKFADNPVLEMTSYRFYDWKTYISTSDSTKNQLEIYYRERYDWFSDSTALNLSAKAQNIGLETGLTGNPNNVLRLNVNYRRLNVLDSTLFLSKPENTILNRLEHVMRLWKGAVSSSSFYELGSGLELKREFVFIEVNSGQGTHTWIDYNNDSIKDLGEFEIAVFADQGNYIRVFVPTNTYVRAYTNQFTTSLTLAPERVWRSAKGFKKLISRFSNQTVYKINRKTSYEDNFQLLNPFVYNISDTSLVSISSSFRNTVYFNKTNSVFGLNYSYQENGSKVLLTNGFDTRLNTFHDVQIRWNLNKYFNVRISSILGRKKSASDYASGRNYFIEYLETTPVFSYQPSSAFRIALNTKYSQKENNSELSEKATIRDVGFDLRYNQVKKGSFSGRFVYINIDYNAALNSSIAFEMLEGLKTGNNFTWGFTYQRKVAKNLQVNFNYNGRKSEESKTIHSGGMELRAFF
;
A
#
# COMPACT_ATOMS: atom_id res chain seq x y z
N ARG A 1 -10.74 -39.22 19.01
CA ARG A 1 -10.61 -39.32 17.54
C ARG A 1 -9.20 -39.79 17.23
N LEU A 2 -9.09 -40.77 16.35
CA LEU A 2 -7.87 -41.19 15.69
C LEU A 2 -8.08 -40.99 14.20
N ALA A 3 -7.22 -40.25 13.54
CA ALA A 3 -7.14 -40.17 12.08
C ALA A 3 -5.70 -40.50 11.68
N ALA A 4 -5.53 -41.34 10.69
CA ALA A 4 -4.24 -41.73 10.15
C ALA A 4 -4.31 -41.74 8.64
N ASN A 5 -3.33 -41.07 7.99
CA ASN A 5 -3.14 -41.04 6.56
C ASN A 5 -1.73 -41.51 6.24
N GLY A 6 -1.54 -42.24 5.14
CA GLY A 6 -0.24 -42.65 4.68
C GLY A 6 -0.15 -42.68 3.16
N SER A 7 1.04 -42.42 2.64
CA SER A 7 1.37 -42.51 1.23
C SER A 7 2.69 -43.27 1.07
N LEU A 8 2.73 -44.18 0.11
CA LEU A 8 3.91 -44.96 -0.22
C LEU A 8 4.08 -44.95 -1.73
N LEU A 9 5.26 -44.62 -2.20
CA LEU A 9 5.63 -44.66 -3.61
C LEU A 9 7.00 -45.31 -3.75
N PHE A 10 7.06 -46.33 -4.58
CA PHE A 10 8.29 -46.92 -5.05
C PHE A 10 8.36 -46.76 -6.55
N SER A 11 9.38 -46.13 -7.06
CA SER A 11 9.64 -45.98 -8.47
C SER A 11 10.99 -46.58 -8.79
N ASN A 12 11.00 -47.51 -9.72
CA ASN A 12 12.20 -48.18 -10.20
C ASN A 12 12.37 -47.82 -11.68
N GLY A 13 13.41 -47.08 -11.99
CA GLY A 13 13.73 -46.62 -13.33
C GLY A 13 15.23 -46.25 -13.38
N ARG A 14 15.57 -45.30 -14.23
CA ARG A 14 16.93 -44.71 -14.24
C ARG A 14 17.25 -44.00 -12.92
N GLU A 15 16.21 -43.41 -12.31
CA GLU A 15 16.17 -42.85 -10.97
C GLU A 15 15.25 -43.72 -10.11
N GLU A 16 15.74 -44.24 -9.03
CA GLU A 16 14.97 -44.98 -8.04
C GLU A 16 14.52 -44.03 -6.92
N THR A 17 13.24 -44.03 -6.62
CA THR A 17 12.66 -43.20 -5.57
C THR A 17 11.89 -44.07 -4.58
N ASN A 18 12.22 -43.94 -3.30
CA ASN A 18 11.47 -44.52 -2.20
C ASN A 18 10.88 -43.38 -1.36
N PHE A 19 9.57 -43.16 -1.51
CA PHE A 19 8.84 -42.12 -0.76
C PHE A 19 7.91 -42.78 0.24
N LEU A 20 7.98 -42.32 1.48
CA LEU A 20 7.08 -42.69 2.57
C LEU A 20 6.61 -41.43 3.30
N ARG A 21 5.33 -41.31 3.47
CA ARG A 21 4.72 -40.28 4.33
C ARG A 21 3.65 -40.91 5.23
N HIS A 22 3.62 -40.52 6.50
CA HIS A 22 2.48 -40.73 7.35
C HIS A 22 2.11 -39.47 8.12
N GLU A 23 0.83 -39.38 8.49
CA GLU A 23 0.27 -38.37 9.35
C GLU A 23 -0.74 -39.03 10.28
N ILE A 24 -0.54 -38.84 11.59
CA ILE A 24 -1.39 -39.38 12.64
C ILE A 24 -1.92 -38.24 13.48
N ASP A 25 -3.23 -38.08 13.59
CA ASP A 25 -3.90 -37.12 14.47
C ASP A 25 -4.64 -37.87 15.59
N LEU A 26 -4.15 -37.73 16.79
CA LEU A 26 -4.75 -38.26 18.00
C LEU A 26 -5.37 -37.11 18.77
N SER A 27 -6.68 -37.13 19.00
CA SER A 27 -7.32 -36.10 19.82
C SER A 27 -8.43 -36.66 20.72
N LYS A 28 -8.55 -36.06 21.90
CA LYS A 28 -9.60 -36.38 22.86
C LYS A 28 -10.30 -35.09 23.32
N SER A 29 -11.59 -35.00 23.04
CA SER A 29 -12.44 -33.90 23.50
C SER A 29 -13.05 -34.24 24.84
N PHE A 30 -12.97 -33.26 25.72
CA PHE A 30 -13.71 -33.19 26.98
C PHE A 30 -14.85 -32.16 26.82
N LYS A 31 -15.60 -31.86 27.86
CA LYS A 31 -16.74 -30.95 27.76
C LYS A 31 -16.44 -29.62 27.07
N HIS A 32 -15.30 -28.98 27.38
CA HIS A 32 -14.94 -27.65 26.88
C HIS A 32 -13.53 -27.61 26.31
N ILE A 33 -12.73 -28.63 26.46
CA ILE A 33 -11.32 -28.68 26.11
C ILE A 33 -11.08 -29.88 25.20
N LYS A 34 -10.18 -29.72 24.25
CA LYS A 34 -9.66 -30.76 23.36
C LYS A 34 -8.15 -30.83 23.53
N LEU A 35 -7.64 -31.99 23.82
CA LEU A 35 -6.21 -32.29 23.81
C LEU A 35 -5.89 -33.04 22.54
N GLY A 36 -4.78 -32.72 21.88
CA GLY A 36 -4.39 -33.38 20.65
C GLY A 36 -2.88 -33.50 20.49
N PHE A 37 -2.53 -34.50 19.69
CA PHE A 37 -1.16 -34.79 19.27
C PHE A 37 -1.19 -35.13 17.78
N ILE A 38 -0.35 -34.47 17.00
CA ILE A 38 -0.19 -34.70 15.56
C ILE A 38 1.24 -35.14 15.33
N ASP A 39 1.40 -36.18 14.55
CA ASP A 39 2.68 -36.76 14.16
C ASP A 39 2.75 -36.89 12.65
N ILE A 40 3.77 -36.29 12.05
CA ILE A 40 3.99 -36.27 10.60
C ILE A 40 5.43 -36.68 10.34
N GLN A 41 5.60 -37.70 9.54
CA GLN A 41 6.92 -38.07 9.01
C GLN A 41 6.85 -38.18 7.50
N GLU A 42 7.89 -37.67 6.84
CA GLU A 42 8.06 -37.84 5.41
C GLU A 42 9.53 -38.17 5.13
N THR A 43 9.73 -39.14 4.28
CA THR A 43 11.05 -39.59 3.83
C THR A 43 11.02 -39.74 2.32
N ASN A 44 11.98 -39.15 1.65
CA ASN A 44 12.16 -39.27 0.21
C ASN A 44 13.63 -39.64 -0.08
N HIS A 45 13.89 -40.93 -0.34
CA HIS A 45 15.18 -41.40 -0.75
C HIS A 45 15.24 -41.52 -2.27
N LYS A 46 16.21 -40.86 -2.87
CA LYS A 46 16.47 -40.89 -4.31
C LYS A 46 17.89 -41.33 -4.57
N LYS A 47 18.05 -42.19 -5.56
CA LYS A 47 19.36 -42.66 -6.06
C LYS A 47 19.26 -43.03 -7.53
N PHE A 48 20.35 -43.01 -8.26
CA PHE A 48 20.43 -43.58 -9.59
C PHE A 48 20.56 -45.11 -9.51
N ALA A 49 19.92 -45.83 -10.44
CA ALA A 49 19.92 -47.31 -10.45
C ALA A 49 21.35 -47.90 -10.50
N ASP A 50 22.26 -47.23 -11.19
CA ASP A 50 23.66 -47.63 -11.36
C ASP A 50 24.59 -47.10 -10.26
N ASN A 51 24.05 -46.34 -9.28
CA ASN A 51 24.85 -45.73 -8.22
C ASN A 51 24.14 -45.86 -6.86
N PRO A 52 24.71 -46.57 -5.88
CA PRO A 52 24.12 -46.74 -4.57
C PRO A 52 24.11 -45.46 -3.71
N VAL A 53 24.74 -44.38 -4.19
CA VAL A 53 24.86 -43.10 -3.48
C VAL A 53 23.53 -42.35 -3.50
N LEU A 54 23.12 -41.81 -2.36
CA LEU A 54 21.91 -40.98 -2.26
C LEU A 54 22.10 -39.66 -3.01
N GLU A 55 21.09 -39.26 -3.74
CA GLU A 55 21.07 -37.92 -4.32
C GLU A 55 20.97 -36.84 -3.23
N MET A 56 21.58 -35.69 -3.48
CA MET A 56 21.50 -34.54 -2.58
C MET A 56 20.06 -34.00 -2.39
N THR A 57 19.14 -34.37 -3.28
CA THR A 57 17.71 -34.09 -3.18
C THR A 57 16.95 -35.02 -2.23
N SER A 58 17.61 -36.04 -1.68
CA SER A 58 17.03 -36.92 -0.68
C SER A 58 16.90 -36.21 0.65
N TYR A 59 15.78 -36.41 1.29
CA TYR A 59 15.48 -35.79 2.57
C TYR A 59 14.59 -36.66 3.45
N ARG A 60 14.56 -36.31 4.72
CA ARG A 60 13.60 -36.81 5.70
C ARG A 60 13.24 -35.69 6.64
N PHE A 61 11.98 -35.58 7.04
CA PHE A 61 11.60 -34.79 8.20
C PHE A 61 10.70 -35.58 9.15
N TYR A 62 10.79 -35.20 10.40
CA TYR A 62 9.92 -35.64 11.47
C TYR A 62 9.39 -34.43 12.19
N ASP A 63 8.06 -34.31 12.27
CA ASP A 63 7.34 -33.13 12.75
C ASP A 63 6.23 -33.59 13.67
N TRP A 64 6.25 -33.13 14.92
CA TRP A 64 5.20 -33.42 15.85
C TRP A 64 4.68 -32.16 16.55
N LYS A 65 3.38 -32.14 16.84
CA LYS A 65 2.67 -31.04 17.48
C LYS A 65 1.81 -31.59 18.62
N THR A 66 1.92 -31.01 19.80
CA THR A 66 0.95 -31.19 20.88
C THR A 66 0.18 -29.90 21.11
N TYR A 67 -1.11 -30.02 21.37
CA TYR A 67 -1.95 -28.83 21.54
C TYR A 67 -3.07 -29.03 22.56
N ILE A 68 -3.46 -27.92 23.17
CA ILE A 68 -4.66 -27.76 23.96
C ILE A 68 -5.53 -26.74 23.29
N SER A 69 -6.77 -27.11 22.98
CA SER A 69 -7.71 -26.17 22.34
C SER A 69 -9.08 -26.22 23.02
N THR A 70 -9.91 -25.23 22.76
CA THR A 70 -11.32 -25.28 23.07
C THR A 70 -12.01 -26.35 22.22
N SER A 71 -13.13 -26.88 22.71
CA SER A 71 -13.94 -27.85 21.96
C SER A 71 -14.42 -27.24 20.62
N ASP A 72 -14.47 -28.03 19.53
CA ASP A 72 -14.90 -27.64 18.20
C ASP A 72 -16.33 -27.07 18.14
N SER A 73 -17.14 -27.30 19.17
CA SER A 73 -18.52 -26.78 19.30
C SER A 73 -18.61 -25.34 19.80
N THR A 74 -17.49 -24.74 20.23
CA THR A 74 -17.49 -23.36 20.76
C THR A 74 -17.29 -22.33 19.66
N LYS A 75 -18.05 -21.22 19.74
CA LYS A 75 -17.86 -20.07 18.82
C LYS A 75 -16.55 -19.33 19.06
N ASN A 76 -16.04 -19.37 20.29
CA ASN A 76 -14.75 -18.80 20.66
C ASN A 76 -13.74 -19.92 20.71
N GLN A 77 -12.74 -19.82 19.87
CA GLN A 77 -11.67 -20.81 19.74
C GLN A 77 -10.39 -20.28 20.36
N LEU A 78 -9.71 -21.15 21.07
CA LEU A 78 -8.37 -20.92 21.62
C LEU A 78 -7.59 -22.20 21.45
N GLU A 79 -6.39 -22.11 20.91
CA GLU A 79 -5.42 -23.20 20.83
C GLU A 79 -4.06 -22.71 21.29
N ILE A 80 -3.42 -23.46 22.16
CA ILE A 80 -2.02 -23.31 22.54
C ILE A 80 -1.31 -24.58 22.11
N TYR A 81 -0.20 -24.44 21.42
CA TYR A 81 0.54 -25.60 20.95
C TYR A 81 2.04 -25.45 21.10
N TYR A 82 2.69 -26.60 21.17
CA TYR A 82 4.11 -26.78 21.01
C TYR A 82 4.35 -27.74 19.84
N ARG A 83 5.30 -27.39 18.96
CA ARG A 83 5.65 -28.17 17.77
C ARG A 83 7.14 -28.22 17.63
N GLU A 84 7.67 -29.41 17.34
CA GLU A 84 9.08 -29.61 16.95
C GLU A 84 9.15 -30.29 15.61
N ARG A 85 10.13 -29.84 14.82
CA ARG A 85 10.46 -30.41 13.53
C ARG A 85 11.95 -30.64 13.42
N TYR A 86 12.30 -31.82 12.94
CA TYR A 86 13.65 -32.26 12.65
C TYR A 86 13.79 -32.50 11.16
N ASP A 87 14.81 -31.93 10.51
CA ASP A 87 15.09 -32.08 9.09
C ASP A 87 16.45 -32.76 8.86
N TRP A 88 16.44 -33.78 8.06
CA TRP A 88 17.64 -34.51 7.60
C TRP A 88 17.82 -34.30 6.11
N PHE A 89 19.04 -34.01 5.69
CA PHE A 89 19.45 -33.89 4.30
C PHE A 89 20.57 -34.84 3.98
N SER A 90 20.73 -35.16 2.71
CA SER A 90 21.73 -36.08 2.21
C SER A 90 23.09 -35.40 2.06
N ASP A 91 24.13 -36.06 2.54
CA ASP A 91 25.54 -35.78 2.22
C ASP A 91 26.07 -36.68 1.12
N SER A 92 25.22 -37.38 0.38
CA SER A 92 25.49 -38.42 -0.60
C SER A 92 25.72 -39.81 -0.01
N THR A 93 26.11 -39.93 1.24
CA THR A 93 26.32 -41.24 1.91
C THR A 93 25.14 -41.61 2.80
N ALA A 94 24.60 -40.65 3.54
CA ALA A 94 23.53 -40.86 4.48
C ALA A 94 22.66 -39.60 4.62
N LEU A 95 21.51 -39.76 5.28
CA LEU A 95 20.69 -38.61 5.73
C LEU A 95 21.18 -38.16 7.10
N ASN A 96 21.73 -36.95 7.17
CA ASN A 96 22.24 -36.35 8.39
C ASN A 96 21.26 -35.31 8.96
N LEU A 97 21.09 -35.33 10.30
CA LEU A 97 20.27 -34.34 10.98
C LEU A 97 20.89 -32.95 10.83
N SER A 98 20.23 -32.10 10.04
CA SER A 98 20.79 -30.82 9.61
C SER A 98 20.14 -29.62 10.27
N ALA A 99 18.86 -29.74 10.67
CA ALA A 99 18.19 -28.66 11.35
C ALA A 99 17.13 -29.15 12.35
N LYS A 100 16.90 -28.35 13.39
CA LYS A 100 15.83 -28.51 14.37
C LYS A 100 15.06 -27.20 14.53
N ALA A 101 13.75 -27.23 14.32
CA ALA A 101 12.87 -26.09 14.57
C ALA A 101 11.91 -26.39 15.74
N GLN A 102 11.83 -25.45 16.67
CA GLN A 102 10.91 -25.48 17.82
C GLN A 102 9.94 -24.32 17.70
N ASN A 103 8.64 -24.57 17.88
CA ASN A 103 7.60 -23.55 17.79
C ASN A 103 6.72 -23.61 19.03
N ILE A 104 6.40 -22.43 19.57
CA ILE A 104 5.35 -22.25 20.58
C ILE A 104 4.33 -21.31 19.96
N GLY A 105 3.07 -21.72 19.88
CA GLY A 105 2.04 -20.94 19.24
C GLY A 105 0.79 -20.76 20.08
N LEU A 106 0.14 -19.65 19.86
CA LEU A 106 -1.17 -19.28 20.39
C LEU A 106 -2.06 -18.85 19.23
N GLU A 107 -3.16 -19.55 19.02
CA GLU A 107 -4.19 -19.19 18.05
C GLU A 107 -5.50 -18.94 18.77
N THR A 108 -6.15 -17.82 18.52
CA THR A 108 -7.45 -17.52 19.10
C THR A 108 -8.38 -16.82 18.12
N GLY A 109 -9.64 -17.21 18.15
CA GLY A 109 -10.73 -16.63 17.41
C GLY A 109 -11.92 -16.34 18.32
N LEU A 110 -12.00 -15.14 18.89
CA LEU A 110 -13.14 -14.70 19.68
C LEU A 110 -14.21 -14.12 18.75
N THR A 111 -15.07 -14.98 18.22
CA THR A 111 -16.09 -14.63 17.19
C THR A 111 -17.53 -14.74 17.71
N GLY A 112 -17.71 -15.10 18.97
CA GLY A 112 -19.02 -15.26 19.59
C GLY A 112 -19.86 -13.99 19.63
N ASN A 113 -19.20 -12.83 19.73
CA ASN A 113 -19.86 -11.53 19.68
C ASN A 113 -19.58 -10.85 18.33
N PRO A 114 -20.57 -10.70 17.42
CA PRO A 114 -20.39 -10.09 16.12
C PRO A 114 -20.00 -8.59 16.18
N ASN A 115 -20.20 -7.96 17.32
CA ASN A 115 -19.80 -6.56 17.55
C ASN A 115 -18.38 -6.41 18.12
N ASN A 116 -17.75 -7.52 18.50
CA ASN A 116 -16.37 -7.53 19.00
C ASN A 116 -15.72 -8.85 18.61
N VAL A 117 -15.03 -8.84 17.46
CA VAL A 117 -14.37 -9.99 16.87
C VAL A 117 -12.87 -9.79 16.98
N LEU A 118 -12.19 -10.74 17.61
CA LEU A 118 -10.73 -10.78 17.70
C LEU A 118 -10.24 -12.10 17.11
N ARG A 119 -9.25 -12.01 16.21
CA ARG A 119 -8.43 -13.14 15.76
C ARG A 119 -6.98 -12.82 16.03
N LEU A 120 -6.31 -13.74 16.69
CA LEU A 120 -4.89 -13.60 17.02
C LEU A 120 -4.19 -14.92 16.74
N ASN A 121 -3.10 -14.84 16.02
CA ASN A 121 -2.15 -15.92 15.83
C ASN A 121 -0.76 -15.40 16.20
N VAL A 122 -0.12 -16.03 17.19
CA VAL A 122 1.25 -15.73 17.62
C VAL A 122 2.04 -17.01 17.56
N ASN A 123 3.17 -16.98 16.89
CA ASN A 123 4.09 -18.10 16.81
C ASN A 123 5.52 -17.61 17.09
N TYR A 124 6.14 -18.14 18.14
CA TYR A 124 7.54 -18.02 18.39
C TYR A 124 8.24 -19.26 17.84
N ARG A 125 9.18 -19.07 16.92
CA ARG A 125 9.97 -20.13 16.31
C ARG A 125 11.44 -19.94 16.63
N ARG A 126 12.08 -21.02 17.06
CA ARG A 126 13.54 -21.14 17.19
C ARG A 126 14.04 -22.16 16.19
N LEU A 127 14.90 -21.74 15.28
CA LEU A 127 15.58 -22.60 14.32
C LEU A 127 17.04 -22.77 14.74
N ASN A 128 17.45 -24.00 15.02
CA ASN A 128 18.83 -24.39 15.26
C ASN A 128 19.33 -25.11 14.01
N VAL A 129 20.44 -24.67 13.44
CA VAL A 129 21.14 -25.31 12.36
C VAL A 129 22.23 -26.17 12.98
N LEU A 130 22.21 -27.48 12.73
CA LEU A 130 23.13 -28.48 13.28
C LEU A 130 24.24 -28.77 12.26
N ASP A 131 23.92 -28.72 10.99
CA ASP A 131 24.87 -28.86 9.88
C ASP A 131 24.67 -27.73 8.87
N SER A 132 25.57 -26.75 8.88
CA SER A 132 25.52 -25.60 7.98
C SER A 132 25.99 -25.90 6.55
N THR A 133 26.56 -27.07 6.29
CA THR A 133 26.99 -27.52 4.95
C THR A 133 25.79 -28.04 4.15
N LEU A 134 24.84 -28.67 4.83
CA LEU A 134 23.65 -29.26 4.25
C LEU A 134 22.43 -28.36 4.34
N PHE A 135 22.38 -27.45 5.33
CA PHE A 135 21.27 -26.53 5.55
C PHE A 135 21.75 -25.08 5.49
N LEU A 136 21.50 -24.40 4.38
CA LEU A 136 22.06 -23.08 4.07
C LEU A 136 21.44 -21.92 4.88
N SER A 137 20.33 -22.13 5.59
CA SER A 137 19.74 -21.08 6.43
C SER A 137 20.56 -20.86 7.70
N LYS A 138 20.59 -19.63 8.21
CA LYS A 138 21.23 -19.33 9.49
C LYS A 138 20.30 -19.67 10.66
N PRO A 139 20.87 -20.01 11.85
CA PRO A 139 20.09 -20.12 13.08
C PRO A 139 19.32 -18.83 13.35
N GLU A 140 18.08 -18.96 13.81
CA GLU A 140 17.25 -17.77 14.06
C GLU A 140 16.17 -18.00 15.12
N ASN A 141 15.82 -16.91 15.80
CA ASN A 141 14.61 -16.82 16.61
C ASN A 141 13.66 -15.83 15.93
N THR A 142 12.43 -16.23 15.68
CA THR A 142 11.45 -15.36 15.01
C THR A 142 10.14 -15.32 15.78
N ILE A 143 9.54 -14.14 15.84
CA ILE A 143 8.17 -13.97 16.31
C ILE A 143 7.33 -13.62 15.09
N LEU A 144 6.35 -14.45 14.80
CA LEU A 144 5.32 -14.20 13.80
C LEU A 144 4.03 -13.91 14.55
N ASN A 145 3.37 -12.82 14.21
CA ASN A 145 2.11 -12.44 14.83
C ASN A 145 1.17 -11.92 13.77
N ARG A 146 -0.10 -12.30 13.89
CA ARG A 146 -1.19 -11.71 13.11
C ARG A 146 -2.38 -11.49 14.02
N LEU A 147 -2.76 -10.22 14.15
CA LEU A 147 -3.91 -9.80 14.95
C LEU A 147 -4.91 -9.07 14.05
N GLU A 148 -6.15 -9.50 14.08
CA GLU A 148 -7.29 -8.84 13.45
C GLU A 148 -8.34 -8.55 14.52
N HIS A 149 -8.70 -7.29 14.66
CA HIS A 149 -9.72 -6.87 15.64
C HIS A 149 -10.74 -5.97 14.99
N VAL A 150 -12.00 -6.32 15.13
CA VAL A 150 -13.16 -5.51 14.70
C VAL A 150 -14.07 -5.27 15.89
N MET A 151 -14.31 -4.00 16.18
CA MET A 151 -15.15 -3.58 17.32
C MET A 151 -16.23 -2.61 16.85
N ARG A 152 -17.45 -2.79 17.34
CA ARG A 152 -18.59 -1.91 17.12
C ARG A 152 -19.32 -1.72 18.44
N LEU A 153 -19.30 -0.51 18.97
CA LEU A 153 -19.96 -0.15 20.21
C LEU A 153 -21.09 0.84 19.94
N TRP A 154 -22.09 0.86 20.83
CA TRP A 154 -23.20 1.81 20.82
C TRP A 154 -23.87 1.89 19.43
N LYS A 155 -24.41 0.77 18.95
CA LYS A 155 -25.06 0.68 17.63
C LYS A 155 -24.12 1.10 16.47
N GLY A 156 -22.80 0.99 16.69
CA GLY A 156 -21.79 1.40 15.73
C GLY A 156 -21.44 2.90 15.74
N ALA A 157 -21.83 3.65 16.79
CA ALA A 157 -21.38 5.03 16.98
C ALA A 157 -19.85 5.09 17.17
N VAL A 158 -19.27 4.06 17.76
CA VAL A 158 -17.83 3.83 17.76
C VAL A 158 -17.57 2.52 17.03
N SER A 159 -16.79 2.58 15.97
CA SER A 159 -16.35 1.39 15.24
C SER A 159 -14.85 1.47 14.94
N SER A 160 -14.17 0.35 15.20
CA SER A 160 -12.74 0.20 14.95
C SER A 160 -12.48 -1.08 14.18
N SER A 161 -11.49 -1.03 13.29
CA SER A 161 -10.93 -2.19 12.63
C SER A 161 -9.42 -2.05 12.65
N SER A 162 -8.73 -3.04 13.23
CA SER A 162 -7.29 -3.03 13.38
C SER A 162 -6.72 -4.34 12.85
N PHE A 163 -5.62 -4.23 12.15
CA PHE A 163 -4.79 -5.32 11.65
C PHE A 163 -3.34 -5.06 12.07
N TYR A 164 -2.70 -6.07 12.65
CA TYR A 164 -1.30 -6.00 13.02
C TYR A 164 -0.61 -7.32 12.64
N GLU A 165 0.49 -7.22 11.91
CA GLU A 165 1.27 -8.37 11.49
C GLU A 165 2.76 -8.12 11.71
N LEU A 166 3.41 -9.12 12.29
CA LEU A 166 4.86 -9.24 12.38
C LEU A 166 5.30 -10.44 11.55
N GLY A 167 6.36 -10.26 10.79
CA GLY A 167 6.95 -11.30 9.99
C GLY A 167 8.46 -11.14 9.87
N SER A 168 9.12 -12.17 9.39
CA SER A 168 10.53 -12.11 9.00
C SER A 168 10.74 -12.83 7.67
N GLY A 169 11.70 -12.36 6.89
CA GLY A 169 12.03 -12.94 5.61
C GLY A 169 13.33 -12.40 5.04
N LEU A 170 13.75 -12.94 3.91
CA LEU A 170 14.88 -12.42 3.14
C LEU A 170 14.34 -11.38 2.14
N GLU A 171 14.89 -10.18 2.17
CA GLU A 171 14.60 -9.12 1.22
C GLU A 171 15.82 -8.88 0.33
N LEU A 172 15.57 -8.73 -0.95
CA LEU A 172 16.60 -8.31 -1.90
C LEU A 172 16.87 -6.81 -1.73
N LYS A 173 18.14 -6.42 -1.67
CA LYS A 173 18.49 -5.01 -1.89
C LYS A 173 17.98 -4.62 -3.28
N ARG A 174 17.36 -3.45 -3.34
CA ARG A 174 16.70 -2.98 -4.56
C ARG A 174 17.61 -2.02 -5.30
N GLU A 175 17.80 -2.29 -6.56
CA GLU A 175 18.22 -1.33 -7.57
C GLU A 175 17.02 -1.00 -8.44
N PHE A 176 17.03 0.14 -9.06
CA PHE A 176 16.05 0.45 -10.08
C PHE A 176 16.73 1.05 -11.30
N VAL A 177 16.13 0.78 -12.44
CA VAL A 177 16.50 1.37 -13.72
C VAL A 177 15.25 1.98 -14.35
N PHE A 178 15.45 2.96 -15.20
CA PHE A 178 14.37 3.50 -16.02
C PHE A 178 14.45 2.91 -17.42
N ILE A 179 13.35 2.28 -17.84
CA ILE A 179 13.22 1.67 -19.16
C ILE A 179 12.36 2.58 -20.02
N GLU A 180 12.85 2.94 -21.21
CA GLU A 180 12.10 3.74 -22.16
C GLU A 180 10.94 2.94 -22.76
N VAL A 181 9.79 3.59 -22.86
CA VAL A 181 8.55 3.04 -23.41
C VAL A 181 7.91 4.09 -24.34
N ASN A 182 6.93 3.67 -25.11
CA ASN A 182 6.21 4.63 -25.96
C ASN A 182 5.53 5.72 -25.13
N SER A 183 5.48 6.93 -25.68
CA SER A 183 4.83 8.09 -25.07
C SER A 183 3.42 7.74 -24.57
N GLY A 184 3.13 8.07 -23.33
CA GLY A 184 1.86 7.77 -22.66
C GLY A 184 1.75 6.37 -22.04
N GLN A 185 2.75 5.51 -22.18
CA GLN A 185 2.80 4.19 -21.54
C GLN A 185 3.65 4.17 -20.27
N GLY A 186 4.46 5.22 -20.07
CA GLY A 186 5.33 5.35 -18.91
C GLY A 186 4.70 6.11 -17.77
N THR A 187 5.41 6.10 -16.64
CA THR A 187 5.06 6.84 -15.41
C THR A 187 6.05 7.96 -15.11
N HIS A 188 7.17 8.02 -15.83
CA HIS A 188 8.22 9.01 -15.64
C HIS A 188 8.59 9.65 -16.95
N THR A 189 9.12 10.88 -16.83
CA THR A 189 9.76 11.64 -17.91
C THR A 189 11.22 11.88 -17.57
N TRP A 190 12.10 11.90 -18.55
CA TRP A 190 13.49 12.30 -18.40
C TRP A 190 13.64 13.76 -18.76
N ILE A 191 14.35 14.51 -17.95
CA ILE A 191 14.66 15.95 -18.13
C ILE A 191 16.15 16.12 -17.89
N ASP A 192 16.88 16.46 -18.95
CA ASP A 192 18.30 16.74 -18.90
C ASP A 192 18.53 18.09 -18.20
N TYR A 193 18.81 18.06 -16.91
CA TYR A 193 18.98 19.27 -16.09
C TYR A 193 20.36 19.91 -16.25
N ASN A 194 21.38 19.10 -16.54
CA ASN A 194 22.78 19.52 -16.67
C ASN A 194 23.21 19.74 -18.13
N ASN A 195 22.38 19.40 -19.11
CA ASN A 195 22.59 19.46 -20.55
C ASN A 195 23.79 18.63 -21.02
N ASP A 196 24.05 17.47 -20.41
CA ASP A 196 25.12 16.56 -20.83
C ASP A 196 24.62 15.41 -21.72
N SER A 197 23.32 15.30 -21.92
CA SER A 197 22.62 14.25 -22.69
C SER A 197 22.80 12.83 -22.11
N ILE A 198 23.25 12.72 -20.88
CA ILE A 198 23.37 11.44 -20.16
C ILE A 198 22.15 11.27 -19.27
N LYS A 199 21.54 10.08 -19.29
CA LYS A 199 20.34 9.79 -18.50
C LYS A 199 20.69 9.40 -17.06
N ASP A 200 20.91 10.39 -16.20
CA ASP A 200 21.19 10.18 -14.80
C ASP A 200 19.94 9.84 -14.00
N LEU A 201 20.08 9.02 -12.96
CA LEU A 201 18.96 8.62 -12.09
C LEU A 201 18.25 9.81 -11.42
N GLY A 202 18.98 10.92 -11.23
CA GLY A 202 18.49 12.17 -10.66
C GLY A 202 17.62 13.01 -11.63
N GLU A 203 17.52 12.66 -12.90
CA GLU A 203 16.85 13.43 -13.94
C GLU A 203 15.50 12.87 -14.37
N PHE A 204 15.05 11.78 -13.72
CA PHE A 204 13.75 11.20 -14.00
C PHE A 204 12.70 11.71 -13.04
N GLU A 205 11.68 12.39 -13.54
CA GLU A 205 10.55 12.91 -12.79
C GLU A 205 9.28 12.10 -13.03
N ILE A 206 8.36 12.13 -12.08
CA ILE A 206 7.03 11.52 -12.28
C ILE A 206 6.30 12.37 -13.31
N ALA A 207 5.87 11.77 -14.41
CA ALA A 207 5.16 12.46 -15.48
C ALA A 207 3.86 13.07 -14.97
N VAL A 208 3.69 14.39 -15.11
CA VAL A 208 2.46 15.10 -14.73
C VAL A 208 1.39 14.92 -15.81
N PHE A 209 1.82 14.88 -17.07
CA PHE A 209 0.94 14.69 -18.22
C PHE A 209 1.20 13.33 -18.88
N ALA A 210 0.14 12.67 -19.33
CA ALA A 210 0.24 11.31 -19.89
C ALA A 210 1.23 11.21 -21.06
N ASP A 211 1.30 12.24 -21.93
CA ASP A 211 2.22 12.29 -23.08
C ASP A 211 3.70 12.40 -22.69
N GLN A 212 4.01 12.85 -21.47
CA GLN A 212 5.39 12.90 -20.94
C GLN A 212 5.86 11.55 -20.40
N GLY A 213 4.96 10.61 -20.13
CA GLY A 213 5.27 9.29 -19.58
C GLY A 213 5.97 8.40 -20.59
N ASN A 214 7.31 8.55 -20.72
CA ASN A 214 8.14 7.82 -21.68
C ASN A 214 9.03 6.78 -21.01
N TYR A 215 9.04 6.72 -19.68
CA TYR A 215 9.85 5.79 -18.90
C TYR A 215 9.04 5.10 -17.83
N ILE A 216 9.34 3.83 -17.59
CA ILE A 216 8.88 3.06 -16.44
C ILE A 216 10.06 2.78 -15.52
N ARG A 217 9.86 2.98 -14.21
CA ARG A 217 10.83 2.57 -13.21
C ARG A 217 10.66 1.10 -12.90
N VAL A 218 11.67 0.29 -13.17
CA VAL A 218 11.70 -1.14 -12.94
C VAL A 218 12.71 -1.45 -11.86
N PHE A 219 12.29 -2.20 -10.83
CA PHE A 219 13.21 -2.69 -9.82
C PHE A 219 13.94 -3.93 -10.35
N VAL A 220 15.25 -3.86 -10.36
CA VAL A 220 16.12 -4.98 -10.70
C VAL A 220 16.52 -5.66 -9.40
N PRO A 221 16.25 -6.97 -9.24
CA PRO A 221 16.71 -7.71 -8.08
C PRO A 221 18.25 -7.79 -8.11
N THR A 222 18.87 -7.41 -7.01
CA THR A 222 20.29 -7.65 -6.80
C THR A 222 20.48 -9.07 -6.23
N ASN A 223 21.67 -9.64 -6.36
CA ASN A 223 21.98 -10.94 -5.71
C ASN A 223 22.26 -10.80 -4.20
N THR A 224 22.06 -9.61 -3.63
CA THR A 224 22.34 -9.33 -2.22
C THR A 224 21.05 -9.39 -1.41
N TYR A 225 20.94 -10.40 -0.55
CA TYR A 225 19.82 -10.57 0.38
C TYR A 225 20.15 -9.97 1.74
N VAL A 226 19.18 -9.29 2.31
CA VAL A 226 19.20 -8.80 3.69
C VAL A 226 18.03 -9.45 4.42
N ARG A 227 18.27 -9.99 5.61
CA ARG A 227 17.16 -10.39 6.48
C ARG A 227 16.41 -9.15 6.92
N ALA A 228 15.09 -9.18 6.76
CA ALA A 228 14.21 -8.10 7.16
C ALA A 228 13.10 -8.61 8.07
N TYR A 229 12.88 -7.86 9.14
CA TYR A 229 11.75 -8.01 10.04
C TYR A 229 10.69 -7.00 9.64
N THR A 230 9.51 -7.50 9.29
CA THR A 230 8.39 -6.69 8.83
C THR A 230 7.43 -6.43 9.98
N ASN A 231 7.06 -5.17 10.15
CA ASN A 231 6.02 -4.71 11.06
C ASN A 231 4.96 -3.97 10.24
N GLN A 232 3.79 -4.54 10.11
CA GLN A 232 2.67 -3.94 9.41
C GLN A 232 1.53 -3.69 10.38
N PHE A 233 1.08 -2.45 10.49
CA PHE A 233 -0.08 -2.08 11.28
C PHE A 233 -1.03 -1.21 10.47
N THR A 234 -2.30 -1.52 10.53
CA THR A 234 -3.36 -0.72 9.91
C THR A 234 -4.52 -0.65 10.89
N THR A 235 -4.98 0.55 11.17
CA THR A 235 -6.16 0.75 12.01
C THR A 235 -7.05 1.84 11.45
N SER A 236 -8.34 1.65 11.58
CA SER A 236 -9.35 2.67 11.32
C SER A 236 -10.26 2.81 12.52
N LEU A 237 -10.52 4.04 12.94
CA LEU A 237 -11.44 4.39 13.99
C LEU A 237 -12.49 5.36 13.43
N THR A 238 -13.74 5.06 13.61
CA THR A 238 -14.86 5.95 13.24
C THR A 238 -15.69 6.25 14.45
N LEU A 239 -15.88 7.55 14.70
CA LEU A 239 -16.78 8.09 15.71
C LEU A 239 -17.96 8.76 14.98
N ALA A 240 -19.16 8.23 15.16
CA ALA A 240 -20.38 8.69 14.52
C ALA A 240 -21.53 8.81 15.54
N PRO A 241 -21.51 9.84 16.41
CA PRO A 241 -22.52 10.04 17.45
C PRO A 241 -23.96 10.15 16.90
N GLU A 242 -24.12 10.53 15.64
CA GLU A 242 -25.42 10.58 14.96
C GLU A 242 -26.15 9.23 15.04
N ARG A 243 -25.45 8.11 15.04
CA ARG A 243 -26.07 6.76 15.11
C ARG A 243 -26.86 6.52 16.40
N VAL A 244 -26.49 7.21 17.49
CA VAL A 244 -27.17 7.12 18.79
C VAL A 244 -28.03 8.36 19.07
N TRP A 245 -27.57 9.54 18.68
CA TRP A 245 -28.18 10.82 19.09
C TRP A 245 -28.87 11.57 17.97
N ARG A 246 -29.22 10.91 16.87
CA ARG A 246 -29.90 11.54 15.72
C ARG A 246 -31.18 12.28 16.11
N SER A 247 -31.96 11.69 17.03
CA SER A 247 -33.24 12.27 17.51
C SER A 247 -33.11 13.01 18.84
N ALA A 248 -31.90 13.17 19.39
CA ALA A 248 -31.68 13.87 20.63
C ALA A 248 -31.91 15.38 20.49
N LYS A 249 -32.16 16.07 21.61
CA LYS A 249 -32.29 17.52 21.71
C LYS A 249 -31.09 18.12 22.48
N GLY A 250 -30.95 19.45 22.40
CA GLY A 250 -29.93 20.22 23.12
C GLY A 250 -28.51 19.83 22.72
N PHE A 251 -27.58 19.76 23.67
CA PHE A 251 -26.15 19.52 23.45
C PHE A 251 -25.85 18.18 22.75
N LYS A 252 -26.59 17.12 23.04
CA LYS A 252 -26.45 15.82 22.35
C LYS A 252 -26.74 15.93 20.85
N LYS A 253 -27.69 16.77 20.46
CA LYS A 253 -28.00 17.06 19.07
C LYS A 253 -26.85 17.80 18.37
N LEU A 254 -26.19 18.73 19.07
CA LEU A 254 -25.02 19.43 18.55
C LEU A 254 -23.87 18.45 18.30
N ILE A 255 -23.55 17.59 19.30
CA ILE A 255 -22.49 16.58 19.15
C ILE A 255 -22.80 15.59 18.03
N SER A 256 -24.08 15.25 17.80
CA SER A 256 -24.48 14.33 16.73
C SER A 256 -24.18 14.85 15.31
N ARG A 257 -23.94 16.16 15.16
CA ARG A 257 -23.54 16.76 13.87
C ARG A 257 -22.06 16.53 13.55
N PHE A 258 -21.24 16.19 14.57
CA PHE A 258 -19.85 15.89 14.39
C PHE A 258 -19.64 14.39 14.19
N SER A 259 -18.72 14.05 13.32
CA SER A 259 -18.17 12.69 13.22
C SER A 259 -16.68 12.77 12.94
N ASN A 260 -15.96 11.75 13.36
CA ASN A 260 -14.52 11.66 13.14
C ASN A 260 -14.19 10.32 12.49
N GLN A 261 -13.23 10.35 11.59
CA GLN A 261 -12.62 9.16 11.01
C GLN A 261 -11.11 9.29 11.04
N THR A 262 -10.47 8.36 11.75
CA THR A 262 -9.01 8.25 11.82
C THR A 262 -8.60 6.98 11.11
N VAL A 263 -7.58 7.07 10.25
CA VAL A 263 -6.95 5.92 9.60
C VAL A 263 -5.45 6.07 9.79
N TYR A 264 -4.82 5.02 10.27
CA TYR A 264 -3.38 4.93 10.40
C TYR A 264 -2.89 3.63 9.76
N LYS A 265 -1.87 3.75 8.94
CA LYS A 265 -1.19 2.62 8.31
C LYS A 265 0.30 2.82 8.38
N ILE A 266 1.01 1.79 8.77
CA ILE A 266 2.47 1.73 8.69
C ILE A 266 2.88 0.35 8.19
N ASN A 267 3.89 0.34 7.33
CA ASN A 267 4.61 -0.85 6.92
C ASN A 267 6.10 -0.53 7.02
N ARG A 268 6.81 -1.27 7.86
CA ARG A 268 8.20 -1.05 8.17
C ARG A 268 8.98 -2.34 8.06
N LYS A 269 10.17 -2.25 7.49
CA LYS A 269 11.12 -3.35 7.38
C LYS A 269 12.46 -2.91 7.96
N THR A 270 13.02 -3.73 8.85
CA THR A 270 14.29 -3.47 9.54
C THR A 270 15.18 -4.69 9.46
N SER A 271 16.49 -4.50 9.43
CA SER A 271 17.49 -5.56 9.38
C SER A 271 17.92 -6.11 10.75
N TYR A 272 17.50 -5.45 11.84
CA TYR A 272 17.95 -5.75 13.20
C TYR A 272 16.95 -6.59 13.98
N GLU A 273 17.44 -7.60 14.71
CA GLU A 273 16.65 -8.68 15.32
C GLU A 273 16.21 -8.39 16.76
N ASP A 274 16.98 -7.62 17.53
CA ASP A 274 16.97 -7.71 18.99
C ASP A 274 16.28 -6.56 19.74
N ASN A 275 15.54 -5.70 19.06
CA ASN A 275 14.97 -4.55 19.72
C ASN A 275 13.45 -4.65 19.84
N PHE A 276 12.94 -4.88 21.07
CA PHE A 276 11.50 -4.90 21.38
C PHE A 276 10.78 -3.61 20.92
N GLN A 277 11.51 -2.50 20.76
CA GLN A 277 11.00 -1.26 20.19
C GLN A 277 10.58 -1.42 18.72
N LEU A 278 11.19 -2.37 17.98
CA LEU A 278 10.84 -2.64 16.59
C LEU A 278 9.48 -3.33 16.45
N LEU A 279 8.98 -3.95 17.51
CA LEU A 279 7.65 -4.55 17.57
C LEU A 279 6.56 -3.47 17.70
N ASN A 280 6.90 -2.28 18.24
CA ASN A 280 5.93 -1.20 18.40
C ASN A 280 5.70 -0.47 17.06
N PRO A 281 4.47 -0.51 16.46
CA PRO A 281 4.18 0.15 15.21
C PRO A 281 4.20 1.68 15.27
N PHE A 282 4.26 2.28 16.47
CA PHE A 282 4.23 3.74 16.67
C PHE A 282 5.62 4.35 16.81
N VAL A 283 6.69 3.55 16.70
CA VAL A 283 8.07 4.06 16.73
C VAL A 283 8.48 4.48 15.31
N TYR A 284 8.72 5.77 15.11
CA TYR A 284 9.14 6.34 13.83
C TYR A 284 10.65 6.59 13.74
N ASN A 285 11.30 6.84 14.89
CA ASN A 285 12.72 7.19 14.94
C ASN A 285 13.58 5.92 15.03
N ILE A 286 13.88 5.34 13.88
CA ILE A 286 14.74 4.16 13.76
C ILE A 286 16.05 4.58 13.12
N SER A 287 17.17 4.05 13.66
CA SER A 287 18.48 4.28 13.08
C SER A 287 18.55 3.83 11.62
N ASP A 288 19.15 4.66 10.77
CA ASP A 288 19.35 4.39 9.36
C ASP A 288 20.17 3.12 9.11
N THR A 289 21.04 2.75 10.06
CA THR A 289 21.83 1.51 9.97
C THR A 289 20.98 0.24 10.01
N SER A 290 19.78 0.29 10.61
CA SER A 290 18.88 -0.85 10.74
C SER A 290 17.63 -0.74 9.86
N LEU A 291 17.35 0.40 9.26
CA LEU A 291 16.17 0.61 8.44
C LEU A 291 16.38 0.06 7.01
N VAL A 292 15.47 -0.77 6.55
CA VAL A 292 15.39 -1.21 5.14
C VAL A 292 14.34 -0.39 4.41
N SER A 293 13.16 -0.25 4.98
CA SER A 293 12.12 0.63 4.44
C SER A 293 11.06 0.96 5.48
N ILE A 294 10.46 2.13 5.34
CA ILE A 294 9.26 2.51 6.09
C ILE A 294 8.31 3.25 5.16
N SER A 295 7.03 2.92 5.25
CA SER A 295 5.95 3.66 4.59
C SER A 295 4.85 3.86 5.61
N SER A 296 4.45 5.10 5.83
CA SER A 296 3.41 5.47 6.79
C SER A 296 2.36 6.37 6.16
N SER A 297 1.14 6.23 6.58
CA SER A 297 0.03 7.12 6.22
C SER A 297 -0.86 7.31 7.43
N PHE A 298 -1.03 8.55 7.84
CA PHE A 298 -1.97 8.95 8.87
C PHE A 298 -2.98 9.92 8.27
N ARG A 299 -4.25 9.68 8.51
CA ARG A 299 -5.34 10.61 8.16
C ARG A 299 -6.33 10.68 9.30
N ASN A 300 -6.61 11.91 9.73
CA ASN A 300 -7.71 12.20 10.64
C ASN A 300 -8.65 13.20 9.98
N THR A 301 -9.92 12.88 9.89
CA THR A 301 -10.93 13.78 9.31
C THR A 301 -12.05 13.99 10.31
N VAL A 302 -12.29 15.24 10.65
CA VAL A 302 -13.43 15.69 11.43
C VAL A 302 -14.47 16.25 10.47
N TYR A 303 -15.69 15.76 10.56
CA TYR A 303 -16.81 16.21 9.76
C TYR A 303 -17.80 16.95 10.65
N PHE A 304 -18.29 18.06 10.17
CA PHE A 304 -19.47 18.74 10.68
C PHE A 304 -20.58 18.66 9.64
N ASN A 305 -21.75 18.21 10.03
CA ASN A 305 -22.92 18.01 9.16
C ASN A 305 -22.63 17.09 7.94
N LYS A 306 -21.92 15.98 8.15
CA LYS A 306 -21.52 15.02 7.09
C LYS A 306 -22.70 14.59 6.20
N THR A 307 -23.83 14.30 6.81
CA THR A 307 -25.04 13.78 6.16
C THR A 307 -26.04 14.87 5.75
N ASN A 308 -25.78 16.15 6.09
CA ASN A 308 -26.66 17.24 5.73
C ASN A 308 -26.52 17.58 4.24
N SER A 309 -27.66 17.72 3.55
CA SER A 309 -27.67 18.01 2.12
C SER A 309 -27.34 19.45 1.77
N VAL A 310 -27.51 20.40 2.71
CA VAL A 310 -27.34 21.84 2.45
C VAL A 310 -25.92 22.29 2.71
N PHE A 311 -25.41 22.03 3.90
CA PHE A 311 -24.09 22.51 4.33
C PHE A 311 -23.30 21.43 5.05
N GLY A 312 -22.04 21.33 4.73
CA GLY A 312 -21.08 20.44 5.39
C GLY A 312 -19.68 21.06 5.42
N LEU A 313 -18.96 20.82 6.52
CA LEU A 313 -17.58 21.23 6.72
C LEU A 313 -16.76 19.99 7.08
N ASN A 314 -15.61 19.84 6.45
CA ASN A 314 -14.65 18.81 6.77
C ASN A 314 -13.29 19.46 7.07
N TYR A 315 -12.63 18.98 8.10
CA TYR A 315 -11.23 19.28 8.35
C TYR A 315 -10.45 17.97 8.36
N SER A 316 -9.41 17.87 7.55
CA SER A 316 -8.53 16.71 7.48
C SER A 316 -7.10 17.11 7.77
N TYR A 317 -6.45 16.36 8.66
CA TYR A 317 -5.00 16.32 8.76
C TYR A 317 -4.51 15.03 8.10
N GLN A 318 -3.53 15.14 7.24
CA GLN A 318 -2.93 13.98 6.57
C GLN A 318 -1.41 14.08 6.55
N GLU A 319 -0.76 12.95 6.85
CA GLU A 319 0.68 12.77 6.76
C GLU A 319 0.95 11.47 6.00
N ASN A 320 1.77 11.55 4.95
CA ASN A 320 2.24 10.41 4.20
C ASN A 320 3.76 10.47 4.13
N GLY A 321 4.41 9.42 4.59
CA GLY A 321 5.86 9.31 4.62
C GLY A 321 6.33 8.01 3.99
N SER A 322 7.48 8.06 3.32
CA SER A 322 8.21 6.88 2.89
C SER A 322 9.71 7.12 2.96
N LYS A 323 10.45 6.12 3.41
CA LYS A 323 11.92 6.09 3.37
C LYS A 323 12.35 4.69 2.98
N VAL A 324 13.16 4.56 1.95
CA VAL A 324 13.56 3.27 1.37
C VAL A 324 15.06 3.26 1.17
N LEU A 325 15.71 2.21 1.64
CA LEU A 325 17.12 1.96 1.38
C LEU A 325 17.28 1.39 -0.03
N LEU A 326 18.06 2.08 -0.83
CA LEU A 326 18.51 1.66 -2.16
C LEU A 326 20.01 1.31 -2.08
N THR A 327 20.58 0.78 -3.16
CA THR A 327 22.03 0.49 -3.23
C THR A 327 22.88 1.73 -3.00
N ASN A 328 22.40 2.91 -3.42
CA ASN A 328 23.14 4.18 -3.40
C ASN A 328 22.75 5.08 -2.22
N GLY A 329 21.98 4.59 -1.25
CA GLY A 329 21.53 5.38 -0.09
C GLY A 329 20.01 5.45 0.03
N PHE A 330 19.52 6.34 0.89
CA PHE A 330 18.08 6.47 1.13
C PHE A 330 17.40 7.43 0.16
N ASP A 331 16.16 7.07 -0.21
CA ASP A 331 15.17 7.98 -0.82
C ASP A 331 14.06 8.21 0.20
N THR A 332 13.86 9.48 0.60
CA THR A 332 12.90 9.90 1.63
C THR A 332 11.89 10.87 1.03
N ARG A 333 10.61 10.62 1.24
CA ARG A 333 9.52 11.53 0.87
C ARG A 333 8.56 11.69 2.03
N LEU A 334 8.18 12.93 2.32
CA LEU A 334 7.19 13.27 3.33
C LEU A 334 6.24 14.33 2.77
N ASN A 335 4.95 14.10 2.92
CA ASN A 335 3.92 15.06 2.58
C ASN A 335 2.94 15.16 3.74
N THR A 336 2.86 16.35 4.35
CA THR A 336 1.98 16.65 5.48
C THR A 336 1.10 17.82 5.11
N PHE A 337 -0.20 17.71 5.32
CA PHE A 337 -1.11 18.83 5.04
C PHE A 337 -2.38 18.83 5.89
N HIS A 338 -2.92 20.03 6.03
CA HIS A 338 -4.22 20.35 6.60
C HIS A 338 -5.14 20.75 5.44
N ASP A 339 -6.31 20.14 5.34
CA ASP A 339 -7.31 20.43 4.30
C ASP A 339 -8.64 20.78 4.97
N VAL A 340 -9.14 21.98 4.69
CA VAL A 340 -10.46 22.46 5.10
C VAL A 340 -11.35 22.45 3.87
N GLN A 341 -12.43 21.68 3.91
CA GLN A 341 -13.40 21.61 2.82
C GLN A 341 -14.76 22.08 3.28
N ILE A 342 -15.29 23.05 2.58
CA ILE A 342 -16.66 23.56 2.74
C ILE A 342 -17.49 23.07 1.54
N ARG A 343 -18.63 22.50 1.82
CA ARG A 343 -19.65 22.16 0.82
C ARG A 343 -20.93 22.90 1.15
N TRP A 344 -21.43 23.66 0.19
CA TRP A 344 -22.67 24.41 0.35
C TRP A 344 -23.56 24.27 -0.89
N ASN A 345 -24.70 23.61 -0.74
CA ASN A 345 -25.75 23.54 -1.74
C ASN A 345 -26.71 24.72 -1.54
N LEU A 346 -26.51 25.79 -2.32
CA LEU A 346 -27.31 26.99 -2.25
C LEU A 346 -28.80 26.68 -2.54
N ASN A 347 -29.01 25.79 -3.50
CA ASN A 347 -30.33 25.22 -3.81
C ASN A 347 -30.11 23.87 -4.56
N LYS A 348 -31.19 23.30 -5.13
CA LYS A 348 -31.14 22.02 -5.86
C LYS A 348 -30.30 22.05 -7.14
N TYR A 349 -29.93 23.23 -7.64
CA TYR A 349 -29.17 23.40 -8.89
C TYR A 349 -27.78 23.92 -8.68
N PHE A 350 -27.55 24.74 -7.66
CA PHE A 350 -26.26 25.42 -7.44
C PHE A 350 -25.55 24.86 -6.22
N ASN A 351 -24.28 24.51 -6.42
CA ASN A 351 -23.38 24.01 -5.39
C ASN A 351 -22.09 24.80 -5.38
N VAL A 352 -21.63 25.16 -4.20
CA VAL A 352 -20.30 25.74 -3.94
C VAL A 352 -19.48 24.74 -3.13
N ARG A 353 -18.25 24.48 -3.56
CA ARG A 353 -17.24 23.75 -2.79
C ARG A 353 -15.97 24.56 -2.73
N ILE A 354 -15.42 24.70 -1.54
CA ILE A 354 -14.13 25.36 -1.33
C ILE A 354 -13.24 24.37 -0.60
N SER A 355 -12.04 24.11 -1.13
CA SER A 355 -10.98 23.36 -0.48
C SER A 355 -9.80 24.30 -0.27
N SER A 356 -9.28 24.36 0.97
CA SER A 356 -8.08 25.13 1.30
C SER A 356 -7.09 24.20 1.99
N ILE A 357 -5.92 24.06 1.41
CA ILE A 357 -4.85 23.16 1.84
C ILE A 357 -3.65 23.98 2.27
N LEU A 358 -3.17 23.75 3.48
CA LEU A 358 -1.87 24.23 3.98
C LEU A 358 -1.00 23.00 4.20
N GLY A 359 0.14 22.92 3.51
CA GLY A 359 0.94 21.71 3.55
C GLY A 359 2.43 21.93 3.39
N ARG A 360 3.16 20.83 3.56
CA ARG A 360 4.61 20.73 3.44
C ARG A 360 4.96 19.47 2.68
N LYS A 361 5.86 19.59 1.71
CA LYS A 361 6.45 18.46 0.98
C LYS A 361 7.94 18.44 1.21
N LYS A 362 8.49 17.30 1.59
CA LYS A 362 9.94 17.09 1.71
C LYS A 362 10.34 15.91 0.81
N SER A 363 11.39 16.12 0.04
CA SER A 363 12.11 15.07 -0.68
C SER A 363 13.58 15.16 -0.29
N ALA A 364 14.20 14.02 0.03
CA ALA A 364 15.62 13.94 0.30
C ALA A 364 16.16 12.61 -0.24
N SER A 365 17.21 12.69 -1.05
CA SER A 365 17.89 11.56 -1.67
C SER A 365 19.39 11.66 -1.40
N ASP A 366 20.00 10.58 -0.92
CA ASP A 366 21.43 10.54 -0.65
C ASP A 366 22.26 10.51 -1.95
N TYR A 367 21.66 10.00 -3.05
CA TYR A 367 22.34 9.84 -4.34
C TYR A 367 22.03 10.93 -5.37
N ALA A 368 21.04 11.78 -5.11
CA ALA A 368 20.61 12.84 -6.02
C ALA A 368 20.27 14.11 -5.21
N SER A 369 21.27 14.74 -4.62
CA SER A 369 21.11 15.91 -3.74
C SER A 369 20.43 17.10 -4.43
N GLY A 370 20.61 17.28 -5.73
CA GLY A 370 19.94 18.32 -6.52
C GLY A 370 18.41 18.20 -6.58
N ARG A 371 17.85 17.07 -6.13
CA ARG A 371 16.40 16.84 -6.02
C ARG A 371 15.86 17.07 -4.60
N ASN A 372 16.70 17.46 -3.67
CA ASN A 372 16.29 17.68 -2.28
C ASN A 372 15.53 19.00 -2.19
N TYR A 373 14.33 18.95 -1.61
CA TYR A 373 13.51 20.13 -1.38
C TYR A 373 12.72 20.05 -0.08
N PHE A 374 12.34 21.22 0.42
CA PHE A 374 11.38 21.37 1.50
C PHE A 374 10.40 22.49 1.14
N ILE A 375 9.30 22.11 0.48
CA ILE A 375 8.32 23.04 -0.05
C ILE A 375 7.16 23.18 0.93
N GLU A 376 6.91 24.42 1.38
CA GLU A 376 5.66 24.80 2.05
C GLU A 376 4.70 25.36 1.02
N TYR A 377 3.42 25.04 1.14
CA TYR A 377 2.42 25.48 0.17
C TYR A 377 1.06 25.77 0.80
N LEU A 378 0.41 26.79 0.26
CA LEU A 378 -0.99 27.10 0.49
C LEU A 378 -1.71 27.00 -0.84
N GLU A 379 -2.79 26.23 -0.89
CA GLU A 379 -3.64 26.09 -2.08
C GLU A 379 -5.11 26.26 -1.72
N THR A 380 -5.82 27.12 -2.44
CA THR A 380 -7.26 27.30 -2.25
C THR A 380 -7.97 27.11 -3.59
N THR A 381 -8.94 26.20 -3.61
CA THR A 381 -9.66 25.82 -4.82
C THR A 381 -11.17 25.95 -4.62
N PRO A 382 -11.77 27.11 -4.90
CA PRO A 382 -13.20 27.27 -4.98
C PRO A 382 -13.74 26.69 -6.29
N VAL A 383 -14.87 25.99 -6.19
CA VAL A 383 -15.60 25.39 -7.30
C VAL A 383 -17.06 25.80 -7.21
N PHE A 384 -17.56 26.46 -8.22
CA PHE A 384 -18.96 26.81 -8.36
C PHE A 384 -19.60 25.93 -9.44
N SER A 385 -20.66 25.20 -9.10
CA SER A 385 -21.28 24.24 -10.02
C SER A 385 -22.77 24.56 -10.21
N TYR A 386 -23.22 24.48 -11.45
CA TYR A 386 -24.61 24.50 -11.85
C TYR A 386 -25.00 23.13 -12.42
N GLN A 387 -25.99 22.50 -11.83
CA GLN A 387 -26.47 21.17 -12.21
C GLN A 387 -27.99 21.13 -12.20
N PRO A 388 -28.65 21.55 -13.31
CA PRO A 388 -30.10 21.57 -13.40
C PRO A 388 -30.76 20.21 -13.45
N SER A 389 -29.99 19.19 -13.85
CA SER A 389 -30.46 17.80 -13.92
C SER A 389 -29.30 16.80 -13.65
N SER A 390 -29.62 15.53 -13.51
CA SER A 390 -28.61 14.46 -13.44
C SER A 390 -27.82 14.29 -14.74
N ALA A 391 -28.34 14.80 -15.84
CA ALA A 391 -27.73 14.69 -17.16
C ALA A 391 -26.71 15.81 -17.44
N PHE A 392 -26.86 17.00 -16.87
CA PHE A 392 -26.06 18.15 -17.23
C PHE A 392 -25.46 18.83 -16.01
N ARG A 393 -24.15 19.11 -16.07
CA ARG A 393 -23.42 19.90 -15.08
C ARG A 393 -22.38 20.76 -15.76
N ILE A 394 -22.31 22.01 -15.35
CA ILE A 394 -21.19 22.92 -15.65
C ILE A 394 -20.60 23.40 -14.33
N ALA A 395 -19.29 23.56 -14.27
CA ALA A 395 -18.58 24.08 -13.11
C ALA A 395 -17.49 25.06 -13.51
N LEU A 396 -17.40 26.15 -12.77
CA LEU A 396 -16.28 27.08 -12.77
C LEU A 396 -15.35 26.65 -11.64
N ASN A 397 -14.11 26.37 -11.96
CA ASN A 397 -13.05 26.02 -11.02
C ASN A 397 -12.03 27.15 -11.03
N THR A 398 -11.59 27.57 -9.85
CA THR A 398 -10.45 28.47 -9.73
C THR A 398 -9.46 27.86 -8.75
N LYS A 399 -8.18 28.10 -8.93
CA LYS A 399 -7.13 27.69 -7.97
C LYS A 399 -6.17 28.86 -7.77
N TYR A 400 -5.87 29.11 -6.52
CA TYR A 400 -4.78 29.97 -6.11
C TYR A 400 -3.81 29.15 -5.27
N SER A 401 -2.56 29.07 -5.67
CA SER A 401 -1.53 28.31 -4.98
C SER A 401 -0.26 29.14 -4.82
N GLN A 402 0.25 29.19 -3.61
CA GLN A 402 1.57 29.74 -3.27
C GLN A 402 2.45 28.60 -2.76
N LYS A 403 3.66 28.51 -3.27
CA LYS A 403 4.66 27.51 -2.87
C LYS A 403 5.98 28.19 -2.62
N GLU A 404 6.65 27.82 -1.53
CA GLU A 404 7.96 28.32 -1.15
C GLU A 404 8.86 27.15 -0.77
N ASN A 405 10.02 27.05 -1.41
CA ASN A 405 11.03 26.07 -1.04
C ASN A 405 11.98 26.69 -0.03
N ASN A 406 11.96 26.15 1.20
CA ASN A 406 12.79 26.60 2.32
C ASN A 406 14.21 26.03 2.21
N SER A 407 14.82 26.11 1.03
CA SER A 407 16.23 25.83 0.74
C SER A 407 17.04 27.13 0.72
N GLU A 408 18.34 27.02 0.52
CA GLU A 408 19.25 28.19 0.45
C GLU A 408 18.84 29.22 -0.64
N LEU A 409 18.17 28.80 -1.71
CA LEU A 409 17.76 29.65 -2.83
C LEU A 409 16.37 30.30 -2.64
N SER A 410 15.59 29.89 -1.64
CA SER A 410 14.24 30.44 -1.32
C SER A 410 13.35 30.62 -2.56
N GLU A 411 13.22 29.56 -3.37
CA GLU A 411 12.41 29.59 -4.59
C GLU A 411 10.92 29.73 -4.27
N LYS A 412 10.23 30.59 -5.03
CA LYS A 412 8.80 30.87 -4.84
C LYS A 412 8.03 30.71 -6.14
N ALA A 413 6.88 30.05 -6.06
CA ALA A 413 5.93 29.94 -7.16
C ALA A 413 4.55 30.42 -6.72
N THR A 414 3.90 31.18 -7.59
CA THR A 414 2.47 31.54 -7.45
C THR A 414 1.73 31.04 -8.70
N ILE A 415 0.71 30.22 -8.50
CA ILE A 415 -0.11 29.63 -9.57
C ILE A 415 -1.55 30.15 -9.41
N ARG A 416 -2.13 30.64 -10.50
CA ARG A 416 -3.50 31.13 -10.58
C ARG A 416 -4.19 30.45 -11.74
N ASP A 417 -5.24 29.66 -11.44
CA ASP A 417 -5.99 28.93 -12.45
C ASP A 417 -7.42 29.39 -12.51
N VAL A 418 -7.96 29.42 -13.74
CA VAL A 418 -9.39 29.55 -13.99
C VAL A 418 -9.78 28.50 -15.02
N GLY A 419 -10.74 27.67 -14.68
CA GLY A 419 -11.16 26.56 -15.54
C GLY A 419 -12.66 26.32 -15.56
N PHE A 420 -13.11 25.72 -16.65
CA PHE A 420 -14.48 25.33 -16.87
C PHE A 420 -14.57 23.82 -17.10
N ASP A 421 -15.45 23.15 -16.34
CA ASP A 421 -15.78 21.74 -16.54
C ASP A 421 -17.23 21.63 -17.05
N LEU A 422 -17.42 20.90 -18.12
CA LEU A 422 -18.73 20.55 -18.68
C LEU A 422 -18.91 19.04 -18.62
N ARG A 423 -20.05 18.57 -18.12
CA ARG A 423 -20.46 17.16 -18.17
C ARG A 423 -21.87 17.04 -18.69
N TYR A 424 -22.04 16.20 -19.70
CA TYR A 424 -23.34 15.81 -20.22
C TYR A 424 -23.42 14.29 -20.27
N ASN A 425 -24.42 13.75 -19.60
CA ASN A 425 -24.60 12.30 -19.49
C ASN A 425 -26.02 11.92 -19.91
N GLN A 426 -26.14 11.21 -21.00
CA GLN A 426 -27.40 10.68 -21.50
C GLN A 426 -27.52 9.21 -21.15
N VAL A 427 -28.41 8.87 -20.19
CA VAL A 427 -28.62 7.51 -19.71
C VAL A 427 -28.83 6.56 -20.89
N LYS A 428 -28.10 5.42 -20.90
CA LYS A 428 -28.11 4.37 -21.93
C LYS A 428 -27.57 4.77 -23.31
N LYS A 429 -27.25 6.01 -23.59
CA LYS A 429 -26.74 6.46 -24.90
C LYS A 429 -25.27 6.82 -24.88
N GLY A 430 -24.81 7.57 -23.88
CA GLY A 430 -23.42 7.97 -23.79
C GLY A 430 -23.21 9.18 -22.89
N SER A 431 -21.94 9.63 -22.81
CA SER A 431 -21.54 10.77 -22.02
C SER A 431 -20.52 11.62 -22.78
N PHE A 432 -20.53 12.91 -22.47
CA PHE A 432 -19.53 13.86 -22.88
C PHE A 432 -18.99 14.60 -21.66
N SER A 433 -17.68 14.73 -21.53
CA SER A 433 -17.04 15.60 -20.56
C SER A 433 -15.98 16.45 -21.24
N GLY A 434 -15.97 17.73 -20.96
CA GLY A 434 -14.96 18.67 -21.44
C GLY A 434 -14.42 19.50 -20.29
N ARG A 435 -13.14 19.81 -20.34
CA ARG A 435 -12.43 20.68 -19.40
C ARG A 435 -11.56 21.65 -20.17
N PHE A 436 -11.51 22.89 -19.73
CA PHE A 436 -10.59 23.90 -20.21
C PHE A 436 -10.07 24.69 -19.01
N VAL A 437 -8.75 24.88 -18.92
CA VAL A 437 -8.13 25.64 -17.82
C VAL A 437 -7.08 26.60 -18.41
N TYR A 438 -7.18 27.85 -18.00
CA TYR A 438 -6.14 28.86 -18.14
C TYR A 438 -5.36 28.93 -16.84
N ILE A 439 -4.02 28.88 -16.92
CA ILE A 439 -3.11 28.81 -15.78
C ILE A 439 -2.03 29.87 -15.97
N ASN A 440 -1.89 30.77 -15.01
CA ASN A 440 -0.80 31.73 -14.99
C ASN A 440 0.15 31.41 -13.84
N ILE A 441 1.43 31.36 -14.12
CA ILE A 441 2.49 30.94 -13.19
C ILE A 441 3.58 32.00 -13.11
N ASP A 442 3.80 32.52 -11.91
CA ASP A 442 4.94 33.34 -11.55
C ASP A 442 5.95 32.50 -10.77
N TYR A 443 7.24 32.57 -11.17
CA TYR A 443 8.32 31.84 -10.51
C TYR A 443 9.60 32.66 -10.53
N ASN A 444 10.36 32.69 -9.42
CA ASN A 444 11.49 33.60 -9.23
C ASN A 444 12.87 32.94 -9.37
N ALA A 445 12.97 31.71 -9.83
CA ALA A 445 14.24 30.98 -9.89
C ALA A 445 14.45 30.30 -11.25
N ALA A 446 15.55 29.53 -11.40
CA ALA A 446 15.90 28.84 -12.63
C ALA A 446 14.89 27.71 -12.95
N LEU A 447 14.47 27.63 -14.22
CA LEU A 447 13.45 26.70 -14.69
C LEU A 447 13.98 25.27 -14.87
N ASN A 448 15.28 25.11 -15.10
CA ASN A 448 15.88 23.81 -15.39
C ASN A 448 16.33 23.12 -14.10
N SER A 449 15.39 22.72 -13.26
CA SER A 449 15.64 21.99 -12.02
C SER A 449 14.46 21.09 -11.64
N SER A 450 14.73 20.00 -10.93
CA SER A 450 13.72 19.11 -10.34
C SER A 450 12.76 19.86 -9.42
N ILE A 451 13.27 20.86 -8.70
CA ILE A 451 12.46 21.71 -7.80
C ILE A 451 11.47 22.55 -8.63
N ALA A 452 11.94 23.19 -9.71
CA ALA A 452 11.06 23.94 -10.61
C ALA A 452 9.96 23.02 -11.18
N PHE A 453 10.32 21.81 -11.64
CA PHE A 453 9.34 20.86 -12.17
C PHE A 453 8.24 20.52 -11.15
N GLU A 454 8.60 20.25 -9.88
CA GLU A 454 7.63 19.98 -8.81
C GLU A 454 6.80 21.21 -8.45
N MET A 455 7.43 22.41 -8.37
CA MET A 455 6.74 23.64 -7.97
C MET A 455 5.79 24.14 -9.06
N LEU A 456 6.15 24.01 -10.34
CA LEU A 456 5.37 24.46 -11.50
C LEU A 456 4.38 23.40 -12.02
N GLU A 457 4.30 22.24 -11.38
CA GLU A 457 3.41 21.13 -11.78
C GLU A 457 3.64 20.69 -13.25
N GLY A 458 4.91 20.64 -13.68
CA GLY A 458 5.29 20.23 -15.03
C GLY A 458 4.94 21.24 -16.14
N LEU A 459 4.48 22.44 -15.77
CA LEU A 459 4.20 23.56 -16.69
C LEU A 459 5.38 24.52 -16.73
N LYS A 460 5.25 25.59 -17.52
CA LYS A 460 6.22 26.68 -17.62
C LYS A 460 5.70 27.94 -16.94
N THR A 461 6.59 28.88 -16.66
CA THR A 461 6.22 30.24 -16.23
C THR A 461 5.39 30.95 -17.30
N GLY A 462 4.62 31.97 -16.89
CA GLY A 462 3.74 32.72 -17.79
C GLY A 462 2.40 32.01 -18.00
N ASN A 463 1.86 32.17 -19.19
CA ASN A 463 0.51 31.74 -19.54
C ASN A 463 0.50 30.31 -20.09
N ASN A 464 -0.30 29.48 -19.46
CA ASN A 464 -0.50 28.09 -19.85
C ASN A 464 -1.98 27.82 -20.08
N PHE A 465 -2.26 26.94 -21.02
CA PHE A 465 -3.59 26.46 -21.33
C PHE A 465 -3.59 24.93 -21.33
N THR A 466 -4.57 24.35 -20.69
CA THR A 466 -4.82 22.90 -20.76
C THR A 466 -6.28 22.65 -21.09
N TRP A 467 -6.52 21.69 -21.96
CA TRP A 467 -7.88 21.29 -22.29
C TRP A 467 -7.96 19.78 -22.53
N GLY A 468 -9.14 19.26 -22.31
CA GLY A 468 -9.40 17.86 -22.56
C GLY A 468 -10.87 17.60 -22.76
N PHE A 469 -11.22 16.62 -23.55
CA PHE A 469 -12.57 16.10 -23.64
C PHE A 469 -12.60 14.59 -23.83
N THR A 470 -13.63 13.98 -23.31
CA THR A 470 -13.93 12.58 -23.44
C THR A 470 -15.35 12.43 -23.96
N TYR A 471 -15.50 11.65 -25.01
CA TYR A 471 -16.79 11.31 -25.58
C TYR A 471 -16.97 9.80 -25.60
N GLN A 472 -18.03 9.33 -24.95
CA GLN A 472 -18.37 7.91 -24.90
C GLN A 472 -19.78 7.73 -25.46
N ARG A 473 -19.97 6.80 -26.38
CA ARG A 473 -21.28 6.50 -26.98
C ARG A 473 -21.48 5.03 -27.25
N LYS A 474 -22.66 4.53 -26.89
CA LYS A 474 -23.16 3.25 -27.37
C LYS A 474 -23.71 3.44 -28.78
N VAL A 475 -23.04 2.84 -29.76
CA VAL A 475 -23.42 2.91 -31.19
C VAL A 475 -24.46 1.82 -31.50
N ALA A 476 -24.33 0.64 -30.86
CA ALA A 476 -25.26 -0.48 -30.93
C ALA A 476 -25.43 -1.11 -29.55
N LYS A 477 -26.30 -2.10 -29.42
CA LYS A 477 -26.52 -2.81 -28.14
C LYS A 477 -25.22 -3.38 -27.56
N ASN A 478 -24.36 -3.85 -28.42
CA ASN A 478 -23.09 -4.51 -28.09
C ASN A 478 -21.84 -3.74 -28.54
N LEU A 479 -21.98 -2.49 -28.98
CA LEU A 479 -20.85 -1.70 -29.50
C LEU A 479 -20.80 -0.33 -28.83
N GLN A 480 -19.64 0.01 -28.28
CA GLN A 480 -19.35 1.28 -27.61
C GLN A 480 -18.09 1.90 -28.19
N VAL A 481 -18.17 3.19 -28.52
CA VAL A 481 -17.02 4.01 -28.90
C VAL A 481 -16.65 4.90 -27.72
N ASN A 482 -15.36 5.00 -27.45
CA ASN A 482 -14.79 5.91 -26.47
C ASN A 482 -13.69 6.73 -27.17
N PHE A 483 -13.81 8.06 -27.13
CA PHE A 483 -12.86 8.98 -27.69
C PHE A 483 -12.33 9.90 -26.58
N ASN A 484 -11.03 10.05 -26.47
CA ASN A 484 -10.38 10.97 -25.56
C ASN A 484 -9.42 11.88 -26.34
N TYR A 485 -9.33 13.14 -25.91
CA TYR A 485 -8.41 14.10 -26.48
C TYR A 485 -7.99 15.09 -25.41
N ASN A 486 -6.70 15.37 -25.33
CA ASN A 486 -6.11 16.33 -24.43
C ASN A 486 -5.15 17.22 -25.20
N GLY A 487 -5.07 18.47 -24.79
CA GLY A 487 -4.10 19.40 -25.33
C GLY A 487 -3.57 20.32 -24.27
N ARG A 488 -2.36 20.81 -24.47
CA ARG A 488 -1.76 21.86 -23.64
C ARG A 488 -0.89 22.77 -24.46
N LYS A 489 -0.79 24.02 -24.01
CA LYS A 489 0.08 25.04 -24.59
C LYS A 489 0.65 25.90 -23.47
N SER A 490 1.96 26.02 -23.38
CA SER A 490 2.67 27.04 -22.62
C SER A 490 3.16 28.13 -23.56
N GLU A 491 3.33 29.34 -23.04
CA GLU A 491 3.49 30.58 -23.81
C GLU A 491 4.46 30.49 -25.01
N GLU A 492 5.67 29.96 -24.79
CA GLU A 492 6.70 29.86 -25.83
C GLU A 492 6.85 28.44 -26.43
N SER A 493 6.00 27.51 -26.03
CA SER A 493 6.09 26.10 -26.42
C SER A 493 5.17 25.80 -27.59
N LYS A 494 5.53 24.78 -28.37
CA LYS A 494 4.60 24.19 -29.35
C LYS A 494 3.39 23.60 -28.61
N THR A 495 2.20 23.72 -29.21
CA THR A 495 1.01 23.07 -28.69
C THR A 495 1.19 21.57 -28.78
N ILE A 496 0.89 20.89 -27.66
CA ILE A 496 0.94 19.43 -27.56
C ILE A 496 -0.48 18.90 -27.62
N HIS A 497 -0.69 17.90 -28.45
CA HIS A 497 -1.97 17.22 -28.62
C HIS A 497 -1.77 15.74 -28.38
N SER A 498 -2.64 15.15 -27.57
CA SER A 498 -2.69 13.70 -27.37
C SER A 498 -4.13 13.23 -27.45
N GLY A 499 -4.37 12.07 -28.05
CA GLY A 499 -5.73 11.54 -28.15
C GLY A 499 -5.74 10.09 -28.56
N GLY A 500 -6.85 9.44 -28.28
CA GLY A 500 -7.07 8.04 -28.59
C GLY A 500 -8.54 7.73 -28.81
N MET A 501 -8.79 6.69 -29.58
CA MET A 501 -10.11 6.13 -29.80
C MET A 501 -10.10 4.63 -29.48
N GLU A 502 -11.07 4.21 -28.72
CA GLU A 502 -11.28 2.82 -28.36
C GLU A 502 -12.65 2.36 -28.82
N LEU A 503 -12.71 1.22 -29.48
CA LEU A 503 -13.93 0.55 -29.85
C LEU A 503 -14.06 -0.72 -29.02
N ARG A 504 -15.12 -0.83 -28.21
CA ARG A 504 -15.43 -2.02 -27.40
C ARG A 504 -16.63 -2.74 -27.94
N ALA A 505 -16.44 -3.99 -28.30
CA ALA A 505 -17.53 -4.90 -28.64
C ALA A 505 -17.78 -5.87 -27.48
N PHE A 506 -19.06 -6.06 -27.13
CA PHE A 506 -19.51 -7.00 -26.10
C PHE A 506 -20.24 -8.14 -26.82
N PHE A 507 -19.73 -9.35 -26.69
CA PHE A 507 -20.29 -10.56 -27.33
C PHE A 507 -21.10 -11.38 -26.34
#